data_2cf0c348e489ffe7000f322f25ddcd23
#
_entry.id   2cf0c348e489ffe7000f322f25ddcd23
#
_cell.length_a   1.000
_cell.length_b   1.000
_cell.length_c   1.000
_cell.angle_alpha   90.00
_cell.angle_beta   90.00
_cell.angle_gamma   90.00
#
_symmetry.space_group_name_H-M   'P 1'
#
loop_
_entity.id
_entity.type
_entity.pdbx_description
1 polymer ?
#
loop_
_entity_poly.entity_id
_entity_poly.type
_entity_poly.pdbx_seq_one_letter_code
_entity_poly.pdbx_strand_id
1 'polypeptide(L)'
;VILTEGTGDAQKGALGIYRGQRGRMQIELTVTGRSCHGSMPWEGLNPLEFGSAIISEAAAKYDARDGFLDDAFLGHGTRTASWANLETPSDCAVPDRWTVRFDRRLTVGETPDQAVKDIENLDGVKKAREAGLQVEVSIPRYEEPTWTGYQPGNPQVYMGWATPEEHNVIQTAVNVYDRVVSPNINGSPETEGALRKQARVDRWIFSTDGVGFPIPEENKSIDVSERKEWVHAGGYKHPPMFGFGPGIEQNTHKIGEAVDQRELRLAIAFLARFRAF
;
A
#
# COMPACT_ATOMS: atom_id res chain seq x y z
N VAL A 1 1.34 -16.65 -11.60
CA VAL A 1 2.21 -16.49 -10.42
C VAL A 1 1.45 -16.80 -9.15
N ILE A 2 2.11 -17.40 -8.17
CA ILE A 2 1.54 -17.65 -6.85
C ILE A 2 2.40 -16.92 -5.81
N LEU A 3 1.74 -16.15 -4.95
CA LEU A 3 2.36 -15.44 -3.83
C LEU A 3 2.06 -16.23 -2.55
N THR A 4 3.07 -16.47 -1.74
CA THR A 4 2.95 -17.35 -0.56
C THR A 4 2.85 -16.59 0.77
N GLU A 5 2.56 -15.30 0.72
CA GLU A 5 2.24 -14.53 1.92
C GLU A 5 0.96 -15.02 2.59
N GLY A 6 0.79 -14.73 3.87
CA GLY A 6 -0.38 -15.13 4.64
C GLY A 6 -1.69 -14.64 4.01
N THR A 7 -2.60 -15.57 3.76
CA THR A 7 -3.93 -15.30 3.20
C THR A 7 -5.05 -15.66 4.17
N GLY A 8 -4.73 -15.77 5.45
CA GLY A 8 -5.72 -15.97 6.50
C GLY A 8 -6.26 -14.63 7.02
N ASP A 9 -7.51 -14.64 7.41
CA ASP A 9 -8.21 -13.56 8.08
C ASP A 9 -8.79 -14.08 9.40
N ALA A 10 -8.59 -13.32 10.48
CA ALA A 10 -9.01 -13.74 11.81
C ALA A 10 -10.52 -14.04 11.89
N GLN A 11 -11.34 -13.30 11.18
CA GLN A 11 -12.80 -13.45 11.21
C GLN A 11 -13.31 -14.37 10.08
N LYS A 12 -12.71 -14.25 8.87
CA LYS A 12 -13.19 -14.94 7.68
C LYS A 12 -12.59 -16.34 7.50
N GLY A 13 -11.48 -16.64 8.17
CA GLY A 13 -10.82 -17.95 8.16
C GLY A 13 -9.46 -17.98 7.46
N ALA A 14 -8.70 -19.02 7.73
CA ALA A 14 -7.38 -19.27 7.19
C ALA A 14 -7.40 -19.69 5.70
N LEU A 15 -6.24 -19.59 5.04
CA LEU A 15 -5.98 -20.09 3.69
C LEU A 15 -6.99 -19.59 2.63
N GLY A 16 -7.18 -18.28 2.54
CA GLY A 16 -7.95 -17.68 1.45
C GLY A 16 -7.18 -17.72 0.11
N ILE A 17 -7.91 -17.65 -1.00
CA ILE A 17 -7.35 -17.42 -2.34
C ILE A 17 -7.43 -15.91 -2.59
N TYR A 18 -6.29 -15.22 -2.53
CA TYR A 18 -6.25 -13.77 -2.69
C TYR A 18 -5.91 -13.40 -4.12
N ARG A 19 -6.87 -12.82 -4.82
CA ARG A 19 -6.74 -12.50 -6.24
C ARG A 19 -6.36 -11.06 -6.56
N GLY A 20 -5.95 -10.30 -5.55
CA GLY A 20 -5.54 -8.90 -5.74
C GLY A 20 -5.04 -8.23 -4.48
N GLN A 21 -4.48 -7.04 -4.66
CA GLN A 21 -4.00 -6.16 -3.59
C GLN A 21 -4.11 -4.69 -3.99
N ARG A 22 -4.15 -3.80 -2.98
CA ARG A 22 -4.01 -2.37 -3.20
C ARG A 22 -2.58 -1.99 -3.56
N GLY A 23 -2.45 -0.92 -4.33
CA GLY A 23 -1.16 -0.27 -4.52
C GLY A 23 -0.69 0.44 -3.25
N ARG A 24 0.60 0.75 -3.21
CA ARG A 24 1.24 1.55 -2.16
C ARG A 24 2.13 2.61 -2.80
N MET A 25 2.07 3.82 -2.28
CA MET A 25 3.06 4.85 -2.58
C MET A 25 3.37 5.70 -1.35
N GLN A 26 4.51 6.38 -1.39
CA GLN A 26 4.82 7.46 -0.48
C GLN A 26 4.70 8.80 -1.21
N ILE A 27 4.14 9.79 -0.55
CA ILE A 27 4.16 11.17 -1.00
C ILE A 27 4.92 11.97 0.04
N GLU A 28 5.99 12.64 -0.37
CA GLU A 28 6.77 13.52 0.49
C GLU A 28 6.37 14.97 0.22
N LEU A 29 6.09 15.69 1.28
CA LEU A 29 5.84 17.13 1.25
C LEU A 29 6.90 17.82 2.12
N THR A 30 7.65 18.73 1.52
CA THR A 30 8.64 19.55 2.20
C THR A 30 8.19 21.00 2.17
N VAL A 31 8.19 21.64 3.32
CA VAL A 31 7.93 23.07 3.50
C VAL A 31 9.21 23.72 4.01
N THR A 32 9.76 24.64 3.22
CA THR A 32 10.94 25.44 3.58
C THR A 32 10.52 26.86 3.87
N GLY A 33 10.87 27.33 5.06
CA GLY A 33 10.57 28.66 5.53
C GLY A 33 11.83 29.50 5.76
N ARG A 34 11.80 30.32 6.79
CA ARG A 34 12.93 31.15 7.19
C ARG A 34 13.07 31.16 8.69
N SER A 35 14.22 30.72 9.18
CA SER A 35 14.56 30.75 10.59
C SER A 35 14.78 32.17 11.11
N CYS A 36 14.45 32.35 12.39
CA CYS A 36 14.78 33.56 13.15
C CYS A 36 14.78 33.22 14.65
N HIS A 37 15.16 34.18 15.47
CA HIS A 37 15.12 34.03 16.92
C HIS A 37 13.66 33.86 17.40
N GLY A 38 13.39 32.86 18.26
CA GLY A 38 12.04 32.54 18.72
C GLY A 38 11.29 33.65 19.46
N SER A 39 12.02 34.67 20.00
CA SER A 39 11.40 35.89 20.58
C SER A 39 10.93 36.91 19.55
N MET A 40 11.28 36.74 18.28
CA MET A 40 10.92 37.66 17.17
C MET A 40 10.30 36.86 16.00
N PRO A 41 9.24 36.07 16.24
CA PRO A 41 8.72 35.13 15.25
C PRO A 41 8.18 35.81 13.97
N TRP A 42 7.86 37.09 14.04
CA TRP A 42 7.42 37.90 12.89
C TRP A 42 8.51 38.14 11.85
N GLU A 43 9.79 37.92 12.18
CA GLU A 43 10.91 38.00 11.23
C GLU A 43 11.16 36.70 10.47
N GLY A 44 10.54 35.59 10.94
CA GLY A 44 10.64 34.29 10.33
C GLY A 44 9.45 33.92 9.44
N LEU A 45 9.52 32.71 8.89
CA LEU A 45 8.41 32.01 8.23
C LEU A 45 8.42 30.57 8.75
N ASN A 46 7.47 30.23 9.62
CA ASN A 46 7.49 28.96 10.35
C ASN A 46 6.89 27.80 9.52
N PRO A 47 7.69 26.88 8.96
CA PRO A 47 7.17 25.79 8.15
C PRO A 47 6.39 24.75 8.96
N LEU A 48 6.63 24.63 10.29
CA LEU A 48 5.92 23.69 11.16
C LEU A 48 4.46 24.13 11.37
N GLU A 49 4.19 25.42 11.55
CA GLU A 49 2.84 25.92 11.72
C GLU A 49 1.99 25.70 10.46
N PHE A 50 2.52 26.04 9.29
CA PHE A 50 1.87 25.74 8.00
C PHE A 50 1.72 24.24 7.78
N GLY A 51 2.78 23.44 8.08
CA GLY A 51 2.78 22.00 7.94
C GLY A 51 1.72 21.31 8.80
N SER A 52 1.50 21.79 10.04
CA SER A 52 0.47 21.24 10.91
C SER A 52 -0.94 21.45 10.36
N ALA A 53 -1.20 22.61 9.75
CA ALA A 53 -2.47 22.91 9.09
C ALA A 53 -2.68 22.01 7.84
N ILE A 54 -1.63 21.77 7.06
CA ILE A 54 -1.66 20.89 5.90
C ILE A 54 -1.99 19.44 6.31
N ILE A 55 -1.36 18.93 7.38
CA ILE A 55 -1.68 17.57 7.89
C ILE A 55 -3.15 17.49 8.33
N SER A 56 -3.61 18.50 9.07
CA SER A 56 -4.99 18.53 9.58
C SER A 56 -6.01 18.54 8.44
N GLU A 57 -5.77 19.34 7.40
CA GLU A 57 -6.63 19.38 6.20
C GLU A 57 -6.57 18.04 5.45
N ALA A 58 -5.37 17.47 5.28
CA ALA A 58 -5.20 16.18 4.62
C ALA A 58 -5.97 15.06 5.35
N ALA A 59 -5.93 15.04 6.69
CA ALA A 59 -6.67 14.10 7.50
C ALA A 59 -8.19 14.30 7.35
N ALA A 60 -8.68 15.54 7.44
CA ALA A 60 -10.11 15.85 7.28
C ALA A 60 -10.65 15.44 5.89
N LYS A 61 -9.88 15.68 4.82
CA LYS A 61 -10.26 15.23 3.47
C LYS A 61 -10.30 13.70 3.36
N TYR A 62 -9.37 12.99 4.01
CA TYR A 62 -9.43 11.54 4.06
C TYR A 62 -10.66 11.02 4.82
N ASP A 63 -10.98 11.61 5.96
CA ASP A 63 -12.16 11.23 6.74
C ASP A 63 -13.46 11.46 5.96
N ALA A 64 -13.52 12.54 5.18
CA ALA A 64 -14.63 12.85 4.28
C ALA A 64 -14.63 12.03 2.97
N ARG A 65 -13.59 11.22 2.71
CA ARG A 65 -13.38 10.50 1.43
C ARG A 65 -13.26 11.42 0.20
N ASP A 66 -12.93 12.70 0.41
CA ASP A 66 -12.77 13.66 -0.66
C ASP A 66 -11.50 13.35 -1.47
N GLY A 67 -11.68 13.03 -2.76
CA GLY A 67 -10.61 12.62 -3.67
C GLY A 67 -10.21 11.13 -3.58
N PHE A 68 -10.98 10.29 -2.87
CA PHE A 68 -10.71 8.85 -2.77
C PHE A 68 -11.78 8.05 -3.51
N LEU A 69 -11.32 7.12 -4.34
CA LEU A 69 -12.19 6.17 -5.02
C LEU A 69 -12.49 4.95 -4.13
N ASP A 70 -13.60 4.30 -4.41
CA ASP A 70 -13.99 3.04 -3.78
C ASP A 70 -14.24 1.99 -4.87
N ASP A 71 -13.47 0.92 -4.82
CA ASP A 71 -13.61 -0.22 -5.72
C ASP A 71 -14.33 -1.35 -5.01
N ALA A 72 -15.26 -2.00 -5.71
CA ALA A 72 -16.10 -3.07 -5.14
C ALA A 72 -15.28 -4.24 -4.59
N PHE A 73 -14.10 -4.51 -5.17
CA PHE A 73 -13.25 -5.62 -4.74
C PHE A 73 -12.10 -5.15 -3.83
N LEU A 74 -11.29 -4.16 -4.26
CA LEU A 74 -10.15 -3.69 -3.47
C LEU A 74 -10.52 -2.72 -2.34
N GLY A 75 -11.76 -2.21 -2.34
CA GLY A 75 -12.23 -1.20 -1.40
C GLY A 75 -11.64 0.17 -1.70
N HIS A 76 -11.72 1.08 -0.74
CA HIS A 76 -11.28 2.47 -0.91
C HIS A 76 -9.77 2.65 -0.74
N GLY A 77 -9.22 3.68 -1.39
CA GLY A 77 -7.87 4.14 -1.12
C GLY A 77 -7.71 4.70 0.30
N THR A 78 -6.47 4.76 0.79
CA THR A 78 -6.18 5.31 2.14
C THR A 78 -5.00 6.27 2.11
N ARG A 79 -4.96 7.22 3.04
CA ARG A 79 -3.82 8.12 3.25
C ARG A 79 -3.63 8.37 4.74
N THR A 80 -2.37 8.30 5.20
CA THR A 80 -1.99 8.68 6.56
C THR A 80 -0.62 9.34 6.56
N ALA A 81 -0.42 10.36 7.40
CA ALA A 81 0.91 10.88 7.68
C ALA A 81 1.66 9.82 8.51
N SER A 82 2.72 9.26 7.95
CA SER A 82 3.43 8.12 8.54
C SER A 82 4.82 8.46 9.08
N TRP A 83 5.36 9.62 8.71
CA TRP A 83 6.66 10.08 9.14
C TRP A 83 6.77 11.60 8.99
N ALA A 84 7.49 12.26 9.90
CA ALA A 84 7.80 13.68 9.80
C ALA A 84 9.20 13.98 10.37
N ASN A 85 9.83 15.01 9.84
CA ASN A 85 11.09 15.55 10.31
C ASN A 85 11.04 17.07 10.38
N LEU A 86 11.70 17.64 11.38
CA LEU A 86 11.85 19.07 11.58
C LEU A 86 13.32 19.43 11.67
N GLU A 87 13.75 20.36 10.85
CA GLU A 87 15.08 20.95 10.92
C GLU A 87 14.95 22.35 11.56
N THR A 88 15.75 22.58 12.59
CA THR A 88 15.78 23.83 13.32
C THR A 88 17.19 24.11 13.82
N PRO A 89 17.67 25.38 13.79
CA PRO A 89 18.98 25.74 14.34
C PRO A 89 19.06 25.54 15.86
N SER A 90 17.94 25.69 16.57
CA SER A 90 17.85 25.44 18.01
C SER A 90 16.38 25.33 18.44
N ASP A 91 16.14 24.88 19.68
CA ASP A 91 14.82 24.84 20.32
C ASP A 91 14.25 26.22 20.64
N CYS A 92 15.10 27.29 20.59
CA CYS A 92 14.73 28.67 20.76
C CYS A 92 14.59 29.45 19.44
N ALA A 93 14.55 28.78 18.29
CA ALA A 93 14.45 29.38 16.96
C ALA A 93 13.14 28.98 16.27
N VAL A 94 12.67 29.84 15.37
CA VAL A 94 11.71 29.43 14.34
C VAL A 94 12.44 28.44 13.43
N PRO A 95 11.89 27.23 13.17
CA PRO A 95 12.51 26.26 12.28
C PRO A 95 12.56 26.77 10.84
N ASP A 96 13.40 26.17 10.02
CA ASP A 96 13.57 26.56 8.63
C ASP A 96 13.07 25.52 7.64
N ARG A 97 12.95 24.25 8.05
CA ARG A 97 12.45 23.18 7.18
C ARG A 97 11.64 22.16 7.95
N TRP A 98 10.55 21.73 7.33
CA TRP A 98 9.71 20.65 7.83
C TRP A 98 9.32 19.73 6.67
N THR A 99 9.42 18.42 6.89
CA THR A 99 9.07 17.39 5.91
C THR A 99 8.12 16.37 6.50
N VAL A 100 7.12 15.97 5.74
CA VAL A 100 6.21 14.88 6.09
C VAL A 100 6.11 13.88 4.96
N ARG A 101 5.93 12.60 5.30
CA ARG A 101 5.58 11.54 4.34
C ARG A 101 4.19 11.00 4.62
N PHE A 102 3.43 10.85 3.55
CA PHE A 102 2.12 10.21 3.59
C PHE A 102 2.23 8.81 2.97
N ASP A 103 1.86 7.76 3.74
CA ASP A 103 1.59 6.45 3.17
C ASP A 103 0.24 6.52 2.47
N ARG A 104 0.21 6.24 1.17
CA ARG A 104 -0.97 6.27 0.32
C ARG A 104 -1.21 4.90 -0.27
N ARG A 105 -2.39 4.32 0.01
CA ARG A 105 -2.83 3.09 -0.63
C ARG A 105 -3.77 3.44 -1.76
N LEU A 106 -3.49 2.89 -2.94
CA LEU A 106 -4.24 3.15 -4.18
C LEU A 106 -5.18 2.00 -4.45
N THR A 107 -6.43 2.32 -4.75
CA THR A 107 -7.41 1.35 -5.27
C THR A 107 -7.51 1.44 -6.80
N VAL A 108 -8.36 0.60 -7.40
CA VAL A 108 -8.61 0.66 -8.85
C VAL A 108 -9.16 2.04 -9.22
N GLY A 109 -8.61 2.62 -10.26
CA GLY A 109 -9.01 3.95 -10.74
C GLY A 109 -8.15 5.10 -10.19
N GLU A 110 -7.43 4.92 -9.08
CA GLU A 110 -6.55 5.92 -8.53
C GLU A 110 -5.16 5.85 -9.17
N THR A 111 -4.54 7.00 -9.38
CA THR A 111 -3.21 7.13 -9.98
C THR A 111 -2.24 7.85 -9.07
N PRO A 112 -0.93 7.56 -9.16
CA PRO A 112 0.09 8.30 -8.41
C PRO A 112 0.06 9.81 -8.65
N ASP A 113 -0.10 10.23 -9.90
CA ASP A 113 -0.18 11.66 -10.26
C ASP A 113 -1.36 12.36 -9.60
N GLN A 114 -2.53 11.72 -9.59
CA GLN A 114 -3.70 12.31 -8.94
C GLN A 114 -3.47 12.40 -7.43
N ALA A 115 -2.90 11.36 -6.82
CA ALA A 115 -2.60 11.35 -5.39
C ALA A 115 -1.60 12.44 -4.98
N VAL A 116 -0.60 12.74 -5.82
CA VAL A 116 0.32 13.88 -5.62
C VAL A 116 -0.43 15.20 -5.75
N LYS A 117 -1.22 15.37 -6.83
CA LYS A 117 -2.03 16.57 -7.04
C LYS A 117 -3.02 16.85 -5.93
N ASP A 118 -3.57 15.81 -5.32
CA ASP A 118 -4.50 15.96 -4.18
C ASP A 118 -3.80 16.63 -2.98
N ILE A 119 -2.51 16.35 -2.76
CA ILE A 119 -1.70 17.05 -1.75
C ILE A 119 -1.32 18.46 -2.21
N GLU A 120 -0.88 18.61 -3.46
CA GLU A 120 -0.51 19.96 -4.00
C GLU A 120 -1.67 20.95 -3.97
N ASN A 121 -2.89 20.47 -4.15
CA ASN A 121 -4.10 21.28 -4.20
C ASN A 121 -4.72 21.59 -2.83
N LEU A 122 -4.15 21.11 -1.73
CA LEU A 122 -4.61 21.49 -0.39
C LEU A 122 -4.55 23.01 -0.20
N ASP A 123 -5.54 23.56 0.45
CA ASP A 123 -5.58 25.01 0.72
C ASP A 123 -4.45 25.43 1.65
N GLY A 124 -4.03 24.55 2.58
CA GLY A 124 -2.85 24.76 3.41
C GLY A 124 -1.57 24.90 2.61
N VAL A 125 -1.41 24.13 1.51
CA VAL A 125 -0.26 24.24 0.59
C VAL A 125 -0.29 25.58 -0.15
N LYS A 126 -1.46 25.99 -0.68
CA LYS A 126 -1.62 27.28 -1.36
C LYS A 126 -1.29 28.46 -0.42
N LYS A 127 -1.85 28.44 0.79
CA LYS A 127 -1.60 29.47 1.82
C LYS A 127 -0.13 29.56 2.22
N ALA A 128 0.56 28.41 2.34
CA ALA A 128 1.99 28.39 2.63
C ALA A 128 2.79 29.09 1.51
N ARG A 129 2.49 28.77 0.26
CA ARG A 129 3.13 29.41 -0.91
C ARG A 129 2.82 30.92 -0.99
N GLU A 130 1.57 31.31 -0.73
CA GLU A 130 1.15 32.73 -0.69
C GLU A 130 1.85 33.51 0.42
N ALA A 131 2.14 32.87 1.55
CA ALA A 131 2.90 33.45 2.65
C ALA A 131 4.42 33.55 2.37
N GLY A 132 4.89 33.01 1.24
CA GLY A 132 6.29 33.07 0.82
C GLY A 132 7.14 31.86 1.21
N LEU A 133 6.54 30.76 1.73
CA LEU A 133 7.26 29.50 1.94
C LEU A 133 7.41 28.76 0.62
N GLN A 134 8.51 28.00 0.50
CA GLN A 134 8.68 27.07 -0.60
C GLN A 134 8.01 25.74 -0.21
N VAL A 135 7.15 25.22 -1.08
CA VAL A 135 6.47 23.94 -0.85
C VAL A 135 6.70 23.03 -2.04
N GLU A 136 7.34 21.92 -1.78
CA GLU A 136 7.62 20.85 -2.73
C GLU A 136 6.81 19.61 -2.36
N VAL A 137 6.17 18.98 -3.35
CA VAL A 137 5.46 17.71 -3.21
C VAL A 137 6.04 16.74 -4.23
N SER A 138 6.52 15.61 -3.78
CA SER A 138 7.21 14.65 -4.63
C SER A 138 6.96 13.20 -4.20
N ILE A 139 7.39 12.27 -5.04
CA ILE A 139 7.46 10.85 -4.70
C ILE A 139 8.91 10.54 -4.32
N PRO A 140 9.19 10.19 -3.05
CA PRO A 140 10.54 9.90 -2.63
C PRO A 140 11.09 8.65 -3.33
N ARG A 141 12.42 8.58 -3.44
CA ARG A 141 13.13 7.44 -4.03
C ARG A 141 13.86 6.65 -2.95
N TYR A 142 14.17 5.39 -3.25
CA TYR A 142 15.10 4.59 -2.44
C TYR A 142 16.52 5.01 -2.79
N GLU A 143 17.11 5.84 -1.94
CA GLU A 143 18.46 6.39 -2.16
C GLU A 143 19.53 5.62 -1.38
N GLU A 144 19.15 4.89 -0.34
CA GLU A 144 20.08 4.13 0.45
C GLU A 144 20.59 2.89 -0.31
N PRO A 145 21.90 2.64 -0.29
CA PRO A 145 22.47 1.46 -0.90
C PRO A 145 22.05 0.20 -0.14
N THR A 146 21.82 -0.87 -0.88
CA THR A 146 21.69 -2.21 -0.30
C THR A 146 22.99 -2.64 0.37
N TRP A 147 22.99 -3.73 1.11
CA TRP A 147 24.19 -4.31 1.72
C TRP A 147 25.29 -4.67 0.69
N THR A 148 24.94 -4.85 -0.58
CA THR A 148 25.89 -5.06 -1.68
C THR A 148 26.42 -3.76 -2.30
N GLY A 149 25.94 -2.59 -1.84
CA GLY A 149 26.30 -1.28 -2.38
C GLY A 149 25.47 -0.86 -3.60
N TYR A 150 24.50 -1.66 -4.04
CA TYR A 150 23.59 -1.28 -5.13
C TYR A 150 22.57 -0.24 -4.65
N GLN A 151 22.44 0.87 -5.39
CA GLN A 151 21.42 1.90 -5.18
C GLN A 151 20.32 1.74 -6.23
N PRO A 152 19.13 1.26 -5.84
CA PRO A 152 18.05 1.02 -6.81
C PRO A 152 17.49 2.33 -7.42
N GLY A 153 17.46 3.42 -6.66
CA GLY A 153 16.95 4.72 -7.12
C GLY A 153 15.48 4.70 -7.55
N ASN A 154 14.75 3.64 -7.26
CA ASN A 154 13.36 3.47 -7.68
C ASN A 154 12.44 4.43 -6.90
N PRO A 155 11.44 5.06 -7.55
CA PRO A 155 10.42 5.81 -6.85
C PRO A 155 9.61 4.87 -5.93
N GLN A 156 9.19 5.39 -4.79
CA GLN A 156 8.38 4.63 -3.83
C GLN A 156 6.92 4.56 -4.27
N VAL A 157 6.70 3.91 -5.41
CA VAL A 157 5.37 3.66 -6.02
C VAL A 157 5.28 2.21 -6.45
N TYR A 158 4.25 1.54 -5.97
CA TYR A 158 3.94 0.14 -6.26
C TYR A 158 2.46 0.05 -6.57
N MET A 159 2.13 -0.28 -7.82
CA MET A 159 0.75 -0.32 -8.27
C MET A 159 0.04 -1.57 -7.76
N GLY A 160 -1.26 -1.43 -7.49
CA GLY A 160 -2.12 -2.56 -7.17
C GLY A 160 -2.38 -3.44 -8.38
N TRP A 161 -2.85 -4.65 -8.12
CA TRP A 161 -3.26 -5.59 -9.16
C TRP A 161 -4.49 -6.37 -8.71
N ALA A 162 -5.26 -6.86 -9.67
CA ALA A 162 -6.38 -7.76 -9.45
C ALA A 162 -6.53 -8.72 -10.64
N THR A 163 -6.50 -10.02 -10.37
CA THR A 163 -6.87 -11.05 -11.35
C THR A 163 -8.38 -11.21 -11.33
N PRO A 164 -9.07 -11.20 -12.47
CA PRO A 164 -10.51 -11.44 -12.52
C PRO A 164 -10.90 -12.77 -11.88
N GLU A 165 -12.03 -12.78 -11.18
CA GLU A 165 -12.46 -13.99 -10.46
C GLU A 165 -12.75 -15.16 -11.40
N GLU A 166 -13.27 -14.85 -12.59
CA GLU A 166 -13.56 -15.82 -13.64
C GLU A 166 -12.33 -16.35 -14.38
N HIS A 167 -11.15 -15.75 -14.14
CA HIS A 167 -9.92 -16.19 -14.78
C HIS A 167 -9.61 -17.65 -14.40
N ASN A 168 -9.17 -18.44 -15.37
CA ASN A 168 -8.91 -19.88 -15.19
C ASN A 168 -7.93 -20.19 -14.03
N VAL A 169 -6.95 -19.33 -13.76
CA VAL A 169 -6.00 -19.51 -12.65
C VAL A 169 -6.69 -19.45 -11.29
N ILE A 170 -7.68 -18.56 -11.12
CA ILE A 170 -8.47 -18.44 -9.89
C ILE A 170 -9.42 -19.62 -9.76
N GLN A 171 -10.14 -19.97 -10.83
CA GLN A 171 -11.04 -21.12 -10.86
C GLN A 171 -10.30 -22.43 -10.59
N THR A 172 -9.09 -22.58 -11.13
CA THR A 172 -8.22 -23.74 -10.82
C THR A 172 -7.82 -23.75 -9.35
N ALA A 173 -7.48 -22.60 -8.76
CA ALA A 173 -7.13 -22.51 -7.35
C ALA A 173 -8.32 -22.93 -6.46
N VAL A 174 -9.53 -22.48 -6.77
CA VAL A 174 -10.77 -22.90 -6.06
C VAL A 174 -10.96 -24.41 -6.17
N ASN A 175 -10.85 -24.97 -7.37
CA ASN A 175 -10.98 -26.42 -7.58
C ASN A 175 -9.92 -27.24 -6.83
N VAL A 176 -8.69 -26.76 -6.73
CA VAL A 176 -7.64 -27.41 -5.95
C VAL A 176 -7.92 -27.30 -4.46
N TYR A 177 -8.41 -26.16 -3.98
CA TYR A 177 -8.83 -25.99 -2.59
C TYR A 177 -9.89 -27.03 -2.20
N ASP A 178 -10.92 -27.17 -3.03
CA ASP A 178 -12.03 -28.11 -2.78
C ASP A 178 -11.57 -29.57 -2.75
N ARG A 179 -10.51 -29.91 -3.47
CA ARG A 179 -9.96 -31.28 -3.51
C ARG A 179 -8.93 -31.57 -2.44
N VAL A 180 -8.22 -30.56 -1.95
CA VAL A 180 -7.06 -30.73 -1.05
C VAL A 180 -7.35 -30.21 0.34
N VAL A 181 -7.95 -29.04 0.47
CA VAL A 181 -8.16 -28.39 1.77
C VAL A 181 -9.50 -28.80 2.38
N SER A 182 -10.58 -28.66 1.62
CA SER A 182 -11.94 -28.93 2.10
C SER A 182 -12.14 -30.32 2.73
N PRO A 183 -11.62 -31.43 2.17
CA PRO A 183 -11.81 -32.77 2.75
C PRO A 183 -11.10 -32.98 4.10
N ASN A 184 -10.10 -32.13 4.39
CA ASN A 184 -9.32 -32.20 5.63
C ASN A 184 -9.90 -31.33 6.76
N ILE A 185 -11.06 -30.71 6.54
CA ILE A 185 -11.72 -29.88 7.54
C ILE A 185 -12.90 -30.65 8.14
N ASN A 186 -12.76 -31.03 9.40
CA ASN A 186 -13.79 -31.71 10.18
C ASN A 186 -14.46 -30.70 11.12
N GLY A 187 -15.81 -30.68 11.12
CA GLY A 187 -16.60 -29.83 12.01
C GLY A 187 -16.91 -28.42 11.46
N SER A 188 -17.73 -27.69 12.21
CA SER A 188 -17.97 -26.27 11.97
C SER A 188 -16.83 -25.48 12.60
N PRO A 189 -16.28 -24.49 11.92
CA PRO A 189 -15.25 -23.63 12.50
C PRO A 189 -15.88 -22.68 13.51
N GLU A 190 -15.65 -22.92 14.78
CA GLU A 190 -16.13 -22.07 15.88
C GLU A 190 -15.08 -21.07 16.36
N THR A 191 -13.83 -21.26 15.95
CA THR A 191 -12.71 -20.42 16.38
C THR A 191 -12.35 -19.38 15.33
N GLU A 192 -11.90 -18.23 15.82
CA GLU A 192 -11.33 -17.16 15.01
C GLU A 192 -10.15 -17.70 14.17
N GLY A 193 -10.09 -17.30 12.89
CA GLY A 193 -9.04 -17.75 11.98
C GLY A 193 -9.13 -19.22 11.53
N ALA A 194 -10.18 -19.95 11.86
CA ALA A 194 -10.28 -21.36 11.52
C ALA A 194 -10.35 -21.62 10.00
N LEU A 195 -9.84 -22.78 9.58
CA LEU A 195 -9.97 -23.28 8.22
C LEU A 195 -11.46 -23.43 7.82
N ARG A 196 -11.80 -23.05 6.60
CA ARG A 196 -13.16 -23.12 6.05
C ARG A 196 -13.27 -24.21 4.99
N LYS A 197 -14.42 -24.90 4.93
CA LYS A 197 -14.68 -25.89 3.88
C LYS A 197 -14.76 -25.29 2.49
N GLN A 198 -15.34 -24.09 2.38
CA GLN A 198 -15.42 -23.37 1.11
C GLN A 198 -14.20 -22.50 0.93
N ALA A 199 -13.64 -22.48 -0.28
CA ALA A 199 -12.61 -21.55 -0.66
C ALA A 199 -13.12 -20.12 -0.52
N ARG A 200 -12.36 -19.30 0.18
CA ARG A 200 -12.61 -17.86 0.25
C ARG A 200 -11.75 -17.15 -0.78
N VAL A 201 -12.39 -16.46 -1.71
CA VAL A 201 -11.73 -15.59 -2.67
C VAL A 201 -11.76 -14.16 -2.12
N ASP A 202 -10.58 -13.57 -1.90
CA ASP A 202 -10.45 -12.27 -1.23
C ASP A 202 -9.22 -11.50 -1.77
N ARG A 203 -8.78 -10.48 -1.07
CA ARG A 203 -7.69 -9.57 -1.41
C ARG A 203 -6.86 -9.20 -0.19
N TRP A 204 -5.63 -8.78 -0.43
CA TRP A 204 -4.87 -8.01 0.55
C TRP A 204 -5.25 -6.53 0.52
N ILE A 205 -5.34 -5.93 1.67
CA ILE A 205 -5.52 -4.48 1.83
C ILE A 205 -4.19 -3.71 1.84
N PHE A 206 -3.08 -4.43 1.87
CA PHE A 206 -1.71 -3.93 1.79
C PHE A 206 -1.03 -4.37 0.48
N SER A 207 0.23 -4.02 0.30
CA SER A 207 1.04 -4.36 -0.89
C SER A 207 1.95 -5.53 -0.57
N THR A 208 2.02 -6.50 -1.48
CA THR A 208 2.88 -7.69 -1.40
C THR A 208 3.96 -7.65 -2.49
N ASP A 209 4.83 -8.65 -2.54
CA ASP A 209 5.88 -8.80 -3.54
C ASP A 209 5.35 -8.98 -4.98
N GLY A 210 4.04 -9.19 -5.13
CA GLY A 210 3.36 -9.24 -6.44
C GLY A 210 3.57 -8.00 -7.30
N VAL A 211 3.87 -6.84 -6.69
CA VAL A 211 4.21 -5.61 -7.42
C VAL A 211 5.54 -5.68 -8.18
N GLY A 212 6.42 -6.60 -7.80
CA GLY A 212 7.74 -6.77 -8.42
C GLY A 212 7.74 -7.60 -9.70
N PHE A 213 6.59 -8.15 -10.11
CA PHE A 213 6.54 -8.98 -11.31
C PHE A 213 6.70 -8.16 -12.59
N PRO A 214 7.27 -8.77 -13.65
CA PRO A 214 7.56 -8.08 -14.89
C PRO A 214 6.33 -7.43 -15.49
N ILE A 215 6.49 -6.17 -15.85
CA ILE A 215 5.53 -5.41 -16.63
C ILE A 215 5.79 -5.72 -18.11
N PRO A 216 4.76 -5.81 -18.96
CA PRO A 216 4.94 -5.95 -20.40
C PRO A 216 5.96 -4.96 -20.97
N GLU A 217 6.73 -5.38 -21.99
CA GLU A 217 7.82 -4.57 -22.57
C GLU A 217 7.35 -3.19 -23.05
N GLU A 218 6.14 -3.11 -23.59
CA GLU A 218 5.52 -1.86 -24.03
C GLU A 218 5.34 -0.83 -22.91
N ASN A 219 5.35 -1.28 -21.67
CA ASN A 219 5.17 -0.41 -20.48
C ASN A 219 6.48 -0.11 -19.74
N LYS A 220 7.60 -0.75 -20.11
CA LYS A 220 8.87 -0.59 -19.37
C LYS A 220 9.51 0.78 -19.54
N SER A 221 9.30 1.43 -20.68
CA SER A 221 9.83 2.75 -20.98
C SER A 221 8.99 3.89 -20.38
N ILE A 222 7.80 3.60 -19.89
CA ILE A 222 6.87 4.60 -19.36
C ILE A 222 7.25 4.89 -17.91
N ASP A 223 7.33 6.18 -17.55
CA ASP A 223 7.50 6.59 -16.16
C ASP A 223 6.41 5.98 -15.28
N VAL A 224 6.76 5.65 -14.03
CA VAL A 224 5.83 5.02 -13.10
C VAL A 224 4.57 5.86 -12.89
N SER A 225 4.72 7.19 -12.89
CA SER A 225 3.61 8.12 -12.79
C SER A 225 2.69 8.11 -14.00
N GLU A 226 3.20 7.74 -15.17
CA GLU A 226 2.47 7.69 -16.43
C GLU A 226 1.79 6.33 -16.70
N ARG A 227 2.10 5.31 -15.89
CA ARG A 227 1.55 3.96 -16.02
C ARG A 227 0.12 3.82 -15.51
N LYS A 228 -0.72 4.79 -15.82
CA LYS A 228 -2.12 4.85 -15.38
C LYS A 228 -2.95 3.67 -15.86
N GLU A 229 -2.71 3.25 -17.08
CA GLU A 229 -3.55 2.31 -17.80
C GLU A 229 -3.53 0.88 -17.26
N TRP A 230 -2.41 0.43 -16.71
CA TRP A 230 -2.32 -0.94 -16.24
C TRP A 230 -2.78 -1.15 -14.79
N VAL A 231 -3.16 -0.09 -14.12
CA VAL A 231 -3.92 -0.14 -12.87
C VAL A 231 -5.40 -0.33 -13.14
N HIS A 232 -5.88 0.22 -14.26
CA HIS A 232 -7.29 0.34 -14.55
C HIS A 232 -7.85 -0.80 -15.39
N ALA A 233 -7.03 -1.46 -16.15
CA ALA A 233 -7.46 -2.49 -17.08
C ALA A 233 -7.73 -3.84 -16.40
N GLY A 234 -8.45 -3.84 -15.26
CA GLY A 234 -8.77 -5.07 -14.55
C GLY A 234 -7.55 -5.89 -14.15
N GLY A 235 -6.39 -5.27 -14.00
CA GLY A 235 -5.16 -5.94 -13.61
C GLY A 235 -4.49 -6.77 -14.71
N TYR A 236 -4.97 -6.74 -15.95
CA TYR A 236 -4.47 -7.62 -17.02
C TYR A 236 -3.06 -7.37 -17.51
N LYS A 237 -2.47 -6.24 -17.16
CA LYS A 237 -1.09 -5.96 -17.56
C LYS A 237 -0.05 -6.52 -16.58
N HIS A 238 -0.50 -7.15 -15.52
CA HIS A 238 0.29 -8.09 -14.72
C HIS A 238 0.06 -9.53 -15.21
N PRO A 239 1.03 -10.43 -15.05
CA PRO A 239 0.75 -11.85 -15.26
C PRO A 239 -0.40 -12.28 -14.33
N PRO A 240 -1.25 -13.23 -14.71
CA PRO A 240 -2.27 -13.74 -13.82
C PRO A 240 -1.65 -14.25 -12.52
N MET A 241 -2.11 -13.72 -11.40
CA MET A 241 -1.55 -13.99 -10.08
C MET A 241 -2.65 -14.25 -9.06
N PHE A 242 -2.30 -15.01 -8.04
CA PHE A 242 -3.07 -15.10 -6.80
C PHE A 242 -2.15 -15.40 -5.62
N GLY A 243 -2.65 -15.13 -4.43
CA GLY A 243 -2.01 -15.47 -3.19
C GLY A 243 -2.62 -16.68 -2.52
N PHE A 244 -1.77 -17.52 -1.93
CA PHE A 244 -2.17 -18.63 -1.11
C PHE A 244 -1.04 -19.02 -0.16
N GLY A 245 -1.19 -18.71 1.12
CA GLY A 245 -0.18 -18.97 2.13
C GLY A 245 -0.77 -19.05 3.54
N PRO A 246 -0.10 -19.79 4.43
CA PRO A 246 -0.51 -19.89 5.82
C PRO A 246 -0.20 -18.61 6.59
N GLY A 247 -0.93 -18.35 7.66
CA GLY A 247 -0.79 -17.18 8.52
C GLY A 247 -1.97 -16.24 8.39
N ILE A 248 -2.26 -15.57 9.50
CA ILE A 248 -3.36 -14.63 9.65
C ILE A 248 -2.84 -13.20 9.43
N GLU A 249 -3.44 -12.50 8.49
CA GLU A 249 -3.06 -11.14 8.08
C GLU A 249 -2.98 -10.16 9.27
N GLN A 250 -3.91 -10.25 10.22
CA GLN A 250 -3.94 -9.39 11.39
C GLN A 250 -2.79 -9.63 12.37
N ASN A 251 -2.06 -10.73 12.24
CA ASN A 251 -0.92 -11.08 13.09
C ASN A 251 0.44 -10.73 12.48
N THR A 252 0.45 -10.33 11.22
CA THR A 252 1.67 -9.97 10.48
C THR A 252 2.38 -8.76 11.14
N HIS A 253 3.70 -8.84 11.24
CA HIS A 253 4.58 -7.83 11.85
C HIS A 253 4.32 -7.56 13.34
N LYS A 254 3.78 -8.52 14.06
CA LYS A 254 3.58 -8.44 15.52
C LYS A 254 4.53 -9.36 16.28
N ILE A 255 4.87 -8.96 17.50
CA ILE A 255 5.58 -9.85 18.42
C ILE A 255 4.71 -11.08 18.69
N GLY A 256 5.27 -12.27 18.48
CA GLY A 256 4.52 -13.53 18.62
C GLY A 256 3.77 -13.95 17.35
N GLU A 257 4.08 -13.34 16.20
CA GLU A 257 3.60 -13.84 14.91
C GLU A 257 3.89 -15.33 14.78
N ALA A 258 2.87 -16.11 14.40
CA ALA A 258 2.94 -17.55 14.32
C ALA A 258 2.11 -18.08 13.15
N VAL A 259 2.50 -19.23 12.66
CA VAL A 259 1.79 -19.99 11.62
C VAL A 259 1.35 -21.33 12.17
N ASP A 260 0.10 -21.71 11.94
CA ASP A 260 -0.40 -23.03 12.29
C ASP A 260 0.25 -24.10 11.39
N GLN A 261 0.82 -25.14 12.00
CA GLN A 261 1.46 -26.23 11.27
C GLN A 261 0.48 -26.98 10.35
N ARG A 262 -0.80 -27.03 10.68
CA ARG A 262 -1.82 -27.66 9.84
C ARG A 262 -2.07 -26.84 8.59
N GLU A 263 -2.15 -25.52 8.72
CA GLU A 263 -2.25 -24.60 7.59
C GLU A 263 -1.05 -24.73 6.66
N LEU A 264 0.16 -24.77 7.23
CA LEU A 264 1.41 -24.95 6.46
C LEU A 264 1.38 -26.26 5.65
N ARG A 265 0.97 -27.38 6.26
CA ARG A 265 0.88 -28.67 5.57
C ARG A 265 -0.16 -28.65 4.44
N LEU A 266 -1.31 -28.03 4.67
CA LEU A 266 -2.36 -27.91 3.65
C LEU A 266 -1.95 -26.97 2.53
N ALA A 267 -1.24 -25.87 2.82
CA ALA A 267 -0.71 -24.98 1.82
C ALA A 267 0.33 -25.68 0.92
N ILE A 268 1.24 -26.47 1.49
CA ILE A 268 2.19 -27.30 0.73
C ILE A 268 1.45 -28.28 -0.18
N ALA A 269 0.46 -29.00 0.35
CA ALA A 269 -0.32 -29.95 -0.42
C ALA A 269 -1.10 -29.29 -1.56
N PHE A 270 -1.68 -28.12 -1.31
CA PHE A 270 -2.34 -27.28 -2.32
C PHE A 270 -1.37 -26.90 -3.44
N LEU A 271 -0.22 -26.33 -3.10
CA LEU A 271 0.77 -25.86 -4.07
C LEU A 271 1.32 -27.02 -4.93
N ALA A 272 1.58 -28.18 -4.30
CA ALA A 272 2.01 -29.37 -5.00
C ALA A 272 0.95 -29.87 -6.01
N ARG A 273 -0.32 -29.81 -5.64
CA ARG A 273 -1.42 -30.22 -6.51
C ARG A 273 -1.71 -29.21 -7.61
N PHE A 274 -1.62 -27.92 -7.31
CA PHE A 274 -1.81 -26.84 -8.29
C PHE A 274 -0.82 -26.95 -9.44
N ARG A 275 0.44 -27.31 -9.15
CA ARG A 275 1.48 -27.48 -10.18
C ARG A 275 1.19 -28.64 -11.14
N ALA A 276 0.34 -29.59 -10.75
CA ALA A 276 -0.02 -30.75 -11.57
C ALA A 276 -1.20 -30.51 -12.54
N PHE A 277 -1.78 -29.31 -12.53
CA PHE A 277 -2.78 -28.79 -13.46
C PHE A 277 -2.17 -27.82 -14.46
#